data_3763955c107281d6da96d53c7136ac83
#
_entry.id   3763955c107281d6da96d53c7136ac83
#
_cell.length_a   1.000
_cell.length_b   1.000
_cell.length_c   1.000
_cell.angle_alpha   90.00
_cell.angle_beta   90.00
_cell.angle_gamma   90.00
#
_symmetry.space_group_name_H-M   'P 1'
#
loop_
_entity.id
_entity.type
_entity.pdbx_description
1 polymer ?
#
loop_
_entity_poly.entity_id
_entity_poly.type
_entity_poly.pdbx_seq_one_letter_code
_entity_poly.pdbx_strand_id
1 'polypeptide(L)'
;MKIAVINKKGGVGKTPFAFSIAKDLGYFLQSNDKSCIENIYPKKAKILDKVQSIDDCVYDFGGFVAGGVLDILKGCKAIIVPCTPSYNAVLRTVETVEEISHVNPNIVVIATNYKDDKELEFLNSNLKNRFQNIPMFYFKNSKIVNNAINTGLSFTELYNENALSQRSYQVFFDEYQSLLTKLKG
;
A
#
# COMPACT_ATOMS: atom_id res chain seq x y z
N MET A 1 -15.56 3.88 -4.72
CA MET A 1 -14.61 4.29 -3.65
C MET A 1 -13.21 4.42 -4.22
N LYS A 2 -12.42 5.42 -3.80
CA LYS A 2 -11.05 5.65 -4.27
C LYS A 2 -10.06 5.44 -3.14
N ILE A 3 -8.96 4.72 -3.39
CA ILE A 3 -7.88 4.48 -2.43
C ILE A 3 -6.57 4.80 -3.14
N ALA A 4 -5.63 5.45 -2.48
CA ALA A 4 -4.30 5.67 -3.01
C ALA A 4 -3.24 4.96 -2.17
N VAL A 5 -2.22 4.43 -2.82
CA VAL A 5 -0.98 3.94 -2.19
C VAL A 5 0.16 4.79 -2.73
N ILE A 6 0.82 5.53 -1.85
CA ILE A 6 1.81 6.53 -2.26
C ILE A 6 2.96 6.63 -1.26
N ASN A 7 4.16 6.78 -1.75
CA ASN A 7 5.35 7.22 -1.01
C ASN A 7 6.41 7.69 -2.00
N LYS A 8 7.11 8.77 -1.69
CA LYS A 8 8.26 9.28 -2.45
C LYS A 8 9.41 8.27 -2.54
N LYS A 9 9.48 7.30 -1.63
CA LYS A 9 10.50 6.24 -1.62
C LYS A 9 10.09 5.06 -2.51
N GLY A 10 10.96 4.68 -3.44
CA GLY A 10 10.86 3.43 -4.19
C GLY A 10 11.13 2.19 -3.32
N GLY A 11 10.56 1.05 -3.67
CA GLY A 11 10.85 -0.24 -3.01
C GLY A 11 10.21 -0.46 -1.63
N VAL A 12 9.27 0.37 -1.21
CA VAL A 12 8.57 0.25 0.09
C VAL A 12 7.33 -0.64 0.06
N GLY A 13 7.03 -1.29 -1.08
CA GLY A 13 5.90 -2.21 -1.18
C GLY A 13 4.60 -1.57 -1.74
N LYS A 14 4.63 -0.40 -2.36
CA LYS A 14 3.43 0.25 -2.92
C LYS A 14 2.65 -0.67 -3.86
N THR A 15 3.26 -1.11 -4.93
CA THR A 15 2.62 -1.90 -5.99
C THR A 15 2.00 -3.22 -5.50
N PRO A 16 2.65 -4.06 -4.69
CA PRO A 16 2.03 -5.28 -4.18
C PRO A 16 0.78 -5.03 -3.34
N PHE A 17 0.79 -4.02 -2.48
CA PHE A 17 -0.37 -3.65 -1.68
C PHE A 17 -1.48 -3.05 -2.54
N ALA A 18 -1.16 -2.12 -3.44
CA ALA A 18 -2.14 -1.53 -4.36
C ALA A 18 -2.82 -2.60 -5.23
N PHE A 19 -2.04 -3.51 -5.79
CA PHE A 19 -2.54 -4.63 -6.59
C PHE A 19 -3.45 -5.56 -5.78
N SER A 20 -3.00 -6.02 -4.61
CA SER A 20 -3.78 -6.95 -3.79
C SER A 20 -5.08 -6.32 -3.31
N ILE A 21 -5.05 -5.06 -2.84
CA ILE A 21 -6.25 -4.34 -2.42
C ILE A 21 -7.22 -4.16 -3.60
N ALA A 22 -6.73 -3.76 -4.78
CA ALA A 22 -7.57 -3.59 -5.95
C ALA A 22 -8.26 -4.90 -6.35
N LYS A 23 -7.51 -6.01 -6.35
CA LYS A 23 -8.02 -7.32 -6.74
C LYS A 23 -9.03 -7.86 -5.73
N ASP A 24 -8.74 -7.76 -4.43
CA ASP A 24 -9.62 -8.23 -3.36
C ASP A 24 -10.92 -7.41 -3.23
N LEU A 25 -10.90 -6.14 -3.60
CA LEU A 25 -12.10 -5.29 -3.65
C LEU A 25 -12.82 -5.35 -5.02
N GLY A 26 -12.22 -5.99 -6.02
CA GLY A 26 -12.76 -6.02 -7.39
C GLY A 26 -12.66 -4.68 -8.13
N TYR A 27 -11.76 -3.78 -7.69
CA TYR A 27 -11.58 -2.43 -8.20
C TYR A 27 -10.63 -2.37 -9.40
N PHE A 28 -10.65 -1.24 -10.10
CA PHE A 28 -9.61 -0.88 -11.05
C PHE A 28 -8.30 -0.53 -10.32
N LEU A 29 -7.18 -0.66 -11.04
CA LEU A 29 -5.85 -0.27 -10.58
C LEU A 29 -5.22 0.66 -11.60
N GLN A 30 -4.87 1.87 -11.20
CA GLN A 30 -4.10 2.78 -12.04
C GLN A 30 -2.73 3.06 -11.38
N SER A 31 -1.68 3.07 -12.20
CA SER A 31 -0.34 3.46 -11.77
C SER A 31 0.24 4.53 -12.69
N ASN A 32 1.03 5.44 -12.14
CA ASN A 32 1.87 6.36 -12.89
C ASN A 32 3.34 5.91 -12.92
N ASP A 33 3.63 4.72 -12.43
CA ASP A 33 4.97 4.13 -12.41
C ASP A 33 5.01 2.84 -13.21
N LYS A 34 6.11 2.61 -13.92
CA LYS A 34 6.28 1.40 -14.74
C LYS A 34 6.34 0.17 -13.84
N SER A 35 5.46 -0.78 -14.09
CA SER A 35 5.36 -2.02 -13.33
C SER A 35 4.71 -3.13 -14.17
N CYS A 36 4.59 -4.33 -13.60
CA CYS A 36 3.96 -5.47 -14.27
C CYS A 36 2.44 -5.56 -14.09
N ILE A 37 1.78 -4.53 -13.52
CA ILE A 37 0.36 -4.62 -13.14
C ILE A 37 -0.57 -4.94 -14.32
N GLU A 38 -0.29 -4.43 -15.52
CA GLU A 38 -1.10 -4.72 -16.70
C GLU A 38 -1.01 -6.20 -17.11
N ASN A 39 0.12 -6.86 -16.83
CA ASN A 39 0.30 -8.29 -17.11
C ASN A 39 -0.42 -9.18 -16.10
N ILE A 40 -0.39 -8.80 -14.80
CA ILE A 40 -0.97 -9.61 -13.72
C ILE A 40 -2.45 -9.28 -13.42
N TYR A 41 -2.95 -8.13 -13.91
CA TYR A 41 -4.36 -7.71 -13.77
C TYR A 41 -4.90 -7.08 -15.07
N PRO A 42 -4.85 -7.80 -16.21
CA PRO A 42 -4.92 -7.24 -17.57
C PRO A 42 -6.23 -6.51 -17.91
N LYS A 43 -7.35 -6.89 -17.27
CA LYS A 43 -8.66 -6.29 -17.56
C LYS A 43 -8.97 -5.05 -16.72
N LYS A 44 -8.26 -4.85 -15.62
CA LYS A 44 -8.58 -3.83 -14.63
C LYS A 44 -7.39 -2.95 -14.23
N ALA A 45 -6.18 -3.26 -14.66
CA ALA A 45 -5.00 -2.43 -14.42
C ALA A 45 -4.58 -1.63 -15.65
N LYS A 46 -4.14 -0.39 -15.41
CA LYS A 46 -3.57 0.51 -16.42
C LYS A 46 -2.41 1.31 -15.86
N ILE A 47 -1.34 1.42 -16.66
CA ILE A 47 -0.23 2.34 -16.45
C ILE A 47 -0.49 3.57 -17.32
N LEU A 48 -0.53 4.75 -16.70
CA LEU A 48 -0.91 5.99 -17.35
C LEU A 48 0.04 7.11 -16.93
N ASP A 49 0.61 7.85 -17.87
CA ASP A 49 1.40 9.05 -17.57
C ASP A 49 0.55 10.10 -16.82
N LYS A 50 -0.73 10.19 -17.15
CA LYS A 50 -1.72 11.00 -16.45
C LYS A 50 -2.87 10.13 -16.01
N VAL A 51 -2.90 9.81 -14.72
CA VAL A 51 -3.96 9.03 -14.09
C VAL A 51 -5.31 9.75 -14.18
N GLN A 52 -6.37 8.98 -14.26
CA GLN A 52 -7.74 9.50 -14.40
C GLN A 52 -8.53 9.24 -13.12
N SER A 53 -9.30 10.22 -12.68
CA SER A 53 -10.19 10.04 -11.54
C SER A 53 -11.41 9.21 -11.93
N ILE A 54 -11.39 7.93 -11.54
CA ILE A 54 -12.51 7.00 -11.76
C ILE A 54 -12.96 6.40 -10.41
N ASP A 55 -14.21 6.00 -10.33
CA ASP A 55 -14.73 5.33 -9.15
C ASP A 55 -14.24 3.88 -9.07
N ASP A 56 -14.29 3.32 -7.87
CA ASP A 56 -13.83 1.97 -7.55
C ASP A 56 -12.42 1.68 -8.11
N CYS A 57 -11.48 2.55 -7.72
CA CYS A 57 -10.10 2.49 -8.18
C CYS A 57 -9.10 2.57 -7.01
N VAL A 58 -8.07 1.76 -7.10
CA VAL A 58 -6.84 1.89 -6.32
C VAL A 58 -5.79 2.55 -7.20
N TYR A 59 -5.11 3.55 -6.65
CA TYR A 59 -4.04 4.28 -7.32
C TYR A 59 -2.69 3.91 -6.71
N ASP A 60 -1.77 3.40 -7.54
CA ASP A 60 -0.38 3.12 -7.18
C ASP A 60 0.50 4.27 -7.67
N PHE A 61 0.86 5.19 -6.78
CA PHE A 61 1.63 6.38 -7.13
C PHE A 61 3.11 6.24 -6.82
N GLY A 62 3.96 6.44 -7.82
CA GLY A 62 5.42 6.50 -7.70
C GLY A 62 5.99 7.75 -7.02
N GLY A 63 5.12 8.66 -6.58
CA GLY A 63 5.47 9.96 -5.98
C GLY A 63 4.57 11.10 -6.48
N PHE A 64 4.90 12.35 -6.14
CA PHE A 64 4.08 13.52 -6.49
C PHE A 64 4.31 14.09 -7.90
N VAL A 65 5.14 13.48 -8.69
CA VAL A 65 5.71 14.10 -9.90
C VAL A 65 4.70 14.22 -11.06
N ALA A 66 3.60 13.49 -11.05
CA ALA A 66 2.61 13.54 -12.13
C ALA A 66 1.51 14.56 -11.85
N GLY A 67 1.19 15.40 -12.84
CA GLY A 67 0.06 16.31 -12.76
C GLY A 67 -1.26 15.58 -12.49
N GLY A 68 -2.09 16.11 -11.59
CA GLY A 68 -3.38 15.54 -11.22
C GLY A 68 -3.36 14.57 -10.03
N VAL A 69 -2.20 14.16 -9.51
CA VAL A 69 -2.10 13.29 -8.33
C VAL A 69 -2.78 13.91 -7.11
N LEU A 70 -2.51 15.17 -6.81
CA LEU A 70 -3.11 15.88 -5.66
C LEU A 70 -4.64 15.95 -5.76
N ASP A 71 -5.19 16.15 -6.96
CA ASP A 71 -6.65 16.21 -7.15
C ASP A 71 -7.31 14.84 -6.92
N ILE A 72 -6.64 13.77 -7.27
CA ILE A 72 -7.10 12.42 -6.96
C ILE A 72 -7.02 12.15 -5.46
N LEU A 73 -5.91 12.52 -4.80
CA LEU A 73 -5.73 12.35 -3.36
C LEU A 73 -6.81 13.05 -2.54
N LYS A 74 -7.26 14.25 -2.94
CA LYS A 74 -8.39 14.96 -2.31
C LYS A 74 -9.66 14.12 -2.25
N GLY A 75 -9.93 13.34 -3.29
CA GLY A 75 -11.13 12.50 -3.43
C GLY A 75 -10.97 11.07 -2.91
N CYS A 76 -9.82 10.69 -2.36
CA CYS A 76 -9.60 9.36 -1.82
C CYS A 76 -10.26 9.19 -0.46
N LYS A 77 -10.93 8.05 -0.24
CA LYS A 77 -11.45 7.63 1.06
C LYS A 77 -10.32 7.30 2.04
N ALA A 78 -9.22 6.76 1.52
CA ALA A 78 -8.04 6.45 2.30
C ALA A 78 -6.77 6.60 1.44
N ILE A 79 -5.68 7.05 2.08
CA ILE A 79 -4.36 7.12 1.49
C ILE A 79 -3.40 6.28 2.31
N ILE A 80 -2.84 5.25 1.71
CA ILE A 80 -1.91 4.31 2.34
C ILE A 80 -0.49 4.76 2.04
N VAL A 81 0.31 4.91 3.09
CA VAL A 81 1.72 5.29 2.98
C VAL A 81 2.59 4.17 3.55
N PRO A 82 3.18 3.30 2.69
CA PRO A 82 4.05 2.22 3.14
C PRO A 82 5.44 2.72 3.50
N CYS A 83 6.03 2.16 4.57
CA CYS A 83 7.38 2.47 5.05
C CYS A 83 8.15 1.19 5.41
N THR A 84 9.40 1.08 4.98
CA THR A 84 10.33 0.02 5.37
C THR A 84 11.29 0.50 6.47
N PRO A 85 11.95 -0.42 7.25
CA PRO A 85 12.81 -0.05 8.38
C PRO A 85 14.18 0.47 7.92
N SER A 86 14.19 1.64 7.31
CA SER A 86 15.41 2.36 6.97
C SER A 86 15.24 3.86 7.16
N TYR A 87 16.30 4.57 7.56
CA TYR A 87 16.27 6.02 7.77
C TYR A 87 15.73 6.77 6.56
N ASN A 88 16.18 6.39 5.36
CA ASN A 88 15.75 7.05 4.14
C ASN A 88 14.26 6.80 3.84
N ALA A 89 13.75 5.59 4.13
CA ALA A 89 12.32 5.31 3.96
C ALA A 89 11.48 6.10 4.99
N VAL A 90 11.91 6.14 6.24
CA VAL A 90 11.25 6.93 7.30
C VAL A 90 11.21 8.41 6.93
N LEU A 91 12.36 9.00 6.53
CA LEU A 91 12.41 10.40 6.11
C LEU A 91 11.40 10.70 5.00
N ARG A 92 11.39 9.88 3.93
CA ARG A 92 10.48 10.06 2.81
C ARG A 92 9.01 9.80 3.17
N THR A 93 8.77 8.89 4.10
CA THR A 93 7.42 8.65 4.64
C THR A 93 6.92 9.87 5.42
N VAL A 94 7.76 10.44 6.28
CA VAL A 94 7.41 11.65 7.03
C VAL A 94 7.09 12.81 6.07
N GLU A 95 7.96 13.11 5.11
CA GLU A 95 7.71 14.14 4.10
C GLU A 95 6.41 13.89 3.32
N THR A 96 6.15 12.62 2.96
CA THR A 96 4.95 12.24 2.22
C THR A 96 3.70 12.48 3.06
N VAL A 97 3.68 12.04 4.32
CA VAL A 97 2.54 12.20 5.23
C VAL A 97 2.29 13.70 5.50
N GLU A 98 3.32 14.49 5.77
CA GLU A 98 3.20 15.92 6.02
C GLU A 98 2.57 16.65 4.82
N GLU A 99 3.03 16.38 3.60
CA GLU A 99 2.46 16.99 2.40
C GLU A 99 1.00 16.56 2.14
N ILE A 100 0.69 15.26 2.32
CA ILE A 100 -0.64 14.73 2.05
C ILE A 100 -1.64 15.19 3.11
N SER A 101 -1.24 15.35 4.36
CA SER A 101 -2.13 15.72 5.47
C SER A 101 -2.85 17.05 5.23
N HIS A 102 -2.25 17.97 4.49
CA HIS A 102 -2.87 19.23 4.08
C HIS A 102 -3.91 19.08 2.97
N VAL A 103 -3.87 17.94 2.26
CA VAL A 103 -4.75 17.64 1.12
C VAL A 103 -5.90 16.74 1.53
N ASN A 104 -5.59 15.70 2.31
CA ASN A 104 -6.56 14.72 2.80
C ASN A 104 -6.05 14.08 4.11
N PRO A 105 -6.78 14.22 5.22
CA PRO A 105 -6.38 13.68 6.52
C PRO A 105 -6.58 12.16 6.66
N ASN A 106 -7.27 11.51 5.73
CA ASN A 106 -7.58 10.08 5.79
C ASN A 106 -6.37 9.22 5.42
N ILE A 107 -5.29 9.36 6.18
CA ILE A 107 -4.03 8.67 5.97
C ILE A 107 -3.95 7.42 6.84
N VAL A 108 -3.38 6.36 6.29
CA VAL A 108 -3.01 5.12 6.97
C VAL A 108 -1.55 4.84 6.67
N VAL A 109 -0.73 4.63 7.69
CA VAL A 109 0.66 4.22 7.52
C VAL A 109 0.76 2.70 7.63
N ILE A 110 1.48 2.05 6.73
CA ILE A 110 1.79 0.63 6.84
C ILE A 110 3.31 0.44 6.97
N ALA A 111 3.74 -0.12 8.10
CA ALA A 111 5.11 -0.53 8.35
C ALA A 111 5.34 -1.88 7.67
N THR A 112 6.19 -1.91 6.63
CA THR A 112 6.35 -3.09 5.77
C THR A 112 7.76 -3.65 5.86
N ASN A 113 7.88 -4.96 5.61
CA ASN A 113 9.18 -5.64 5.39
C ASN A 113 10.14 -5.59 6.59
N TYR A 114 9.65 -5.39 7.82
CA TYR A 114 10.50 -5.54 9.01
C TYR A 114 10.74 -7.01 9.33
N LYS A 115 11.91 -7.35 9.83
CA LYS A 115 12.36 -8.74 10.05
C LYS A 115 12.27 -9.16 11.51
N ASP A 116 12.58 -8.25 12.41
CA ASP A 116 12.72 -8.51 13.83
C ASP A 116 12.19 -7.36 14.70
N ASP A 117 12.25 -7.54 16.00
CA ASP A 117 11.75 -6.57 16.98
C ASP A 117 12.56 -5.26 16.97
N LYS A 118 13.84 -5.29 16.62
CA LYS A 118 14.69 -4.08 16.52
C LYS A 118 14.22 -3.19 15.37
N GLU A 119 13.96 -3.79 14.20
CA GLU A 119 13.42 -3.06 13.06
C GLU A 119 11.99 -2.54 13.33
N LEU A 120 11.17 -3.32 14.05
CA LEU A 120 9.84 -2.88 14.48
C LEU A 120 9.92 -1.71 15.46
N GLU A 121 10.80 -1.77 16.46
CA GLU A 121 11.02 -0.70 17.41
C GLU A 121 11.55 0.57 16.73
N PHE A 122 12.46 0.43 15.77
CA PHE A 122 12.94 1.53 14.95
C PHE A 122 11.79 2.24 14.21
N LEU A 123 10.87 1.49 13.57
CA LEU A 123 9.69 2.06 12.91
C LEU A 123 8.75 2.74 13.91
N ASN A 124 8.48 2.11 15.06
CA ASN A 124 7.63 2.67 16.10
C ASN A 124 8.19 3.99 16.65
N SER A 125 9.46 4.01 16.99
CA SER A 125 10.12 5.20 17.56
C SER A 125 10.12 6.39 16.59
N ASN A 126 10.22 6.13 15.30
CA ASN A 126 10.33 7.19 14.29
C ASN A 126 9.00 7.60 13.66
N LEU A 127 7.99 6.72 13.63
CA LEU A 127 6.71 6.99 12.97
C LEU A 127 5.56 7.11 13.96
N LYS A 128 5.37 6.14 14.88
CA LYS A 128 4.22 6.11 15.78
C LYS A 128 4.21 7.30 16.73
N ASN A 129 5.37 7.66 17.28
CA ASN A 129 5.50 8.82 18.16
C ASN A 129 5.23 10.15 17.44
N ARG A 130 5.51 10.21 16.14
CA ARG A 130 5.28 11.41 15.31
C ARG A 130 3.83 11.49 14.81
N PHE A 131 3.22 10.35 14.50
CA PHE A 131 1.89 10.26 13.90
C PHE A 131 0.88 9.59 14.83
N GLN A 132 0.72 10.10 16.05
CA GLN A 132 -0.11 9.51 17.12
C GLN A 132 -1.57 9.27 16.71
N ASN A 133 -2.11 10.10 15.84
CA ASN A 133 -3.50 10.03 15.39
C ASN A 133 -3.67 9.32 14.02
N ILE A 134 -2.59 8.85 13.41
CA ILE A 134 -2.65 8.14 12.13
C ILE A 134 -2.65 6.63 12.41
N PRO A 135 -3.64 5.87 11.92
CA PRO A 135 -3.64 4.42 12.05
C PRO A 135 -2.39 3.79 11.43
N MET A 136 -1.77 2.85 12.14
CA MET A 136 -0.61 2.10 11.65
C MET A 136 -0.89 0.61 11.66
N PHE A 137 -0.50 -0.07 10.58
CA PHE A 137 -0.54 -1.53 10.42
C PHE A 137 0.88 -2.06 10.17
N TYR A 138 1.14 -3.31 10.60
CA TYR A 138 2.50 -3.84 10.70
C TYR A 138 2.65 -5.15 9.93
N PHE A 139 3.37 -5.11 8.82
CA PHE A 139 3.57 -6.24 7.92
C PHE A 139 5.02 -6.74 8.01
N LYS A 140 5.22 -7.79 8.80
CA LYS A 140 6.51 -8.48 8.88
C LYS A 140 6.94 -8.96 7.49
N ASN A 141 8.25 -9.05 7.26
CA ASN A 141 8.80 -9.60 6.02
C ASN A 141 8.15 -10.95 5.71
N SER A 142 7.56 -11.08 4.53
CA SER A 142 6.87 -12.29 4.10
C SER A 142 7.00 -12.48 2.59
N LYS A 143 7.18 -13.72 2.17
CA LYS A 143 7.23 -14.10 0.75
C LYS A 143 5.93 -13.80 0.00
N ILE A 144 4.81 -13.67 0.71
CA ILE A 144 3.50 -13.38 0.11
C ILE A 144 3.54 -12.10 -0.73
N VAL A 145 4.31 -11.09 -0.32
CA VAL A 145 4.44 -9.81 -1.02
C VAL A 145 5.04 -9.97 -2.40
N ASN A 146 6.14 -10.74 -2.50
CA ASN A 146 6.77 -11.02 -3.79
C ASN A 146 5.94 -12.01 -4.61
N ASN A 147 5.35 -13.01 -3.97
CA ASN A 147 4.53 -14.00 -4.64
C ASN A 147 3.31 -13.37 -5.30
N ALA A 148 2.68 -12.37 -4.69
CA ALA A 148 1.55 -11.66 -5.29
C ALA A 148 1.89 -11.09 -6.67
N ILE A 149 3.05 -10.46 -6.79
CA ILE A 149 3.51 -9.87 -8.06
C ILE A 149 3.96 -10.95 -9.05
N ASN A 150 4.60 -12.02 -8.57
CA ASN A 150 5.12 -13.08 -9.43
C ASN A 150 4.02 -13.97 -10.02
N THR A 151 2.92 -14.18 -9.28
CA THR A 151 1.83 -15.09 -9.68
C THR A 151 0.60 -14.36 -10.21
N GLY A 152 0.46 -13.05 -9.91
CA GLY A 152 -0.77 -12.32 -10.19
C GLY A 152 -1.95 -12.72 -9.28
N LEU A 153 -1.68 -13.35 -8.14
CA LEU A 153 -2.66 -13.65 -7.11
C LEU A 153 -2.62 -12.58 -6.01
N SER A 154 -3.78 -12.16 -5.51
CA SER A 154 -3.86 -11.24 -4.38
C SER A 154 -3.36 -11.90 -3.09
N PHE A 155 -3.16 -11.11 -2.03
CA PHE A 155 -2.82 -11.68 -0.71
C PHE A 155 -3.91 -12.62 -0.19
N THR A 156 -5.18 -12.32 -0.46
CA THR A 156 -6.30 -13.22 -0.08
C THR A 156 -6.29 -14.51 -0.88
N GLU A 157 -6.05 -14.44 -2.18
CA GLU A 157 -5.97 -15.64 -3.03
C GLU A 157 -4.79 -16.53 -2.63
N LEU A 158 -3.60 -15.94 -2.40
CA LEU A 158 -2.41 -16.68 -1.95
C LEU A 158 -2.59 -17.32 -0.57
N TYR A 159 -3.24 -16.63 0.37
CA TYR A 159 -3.56 -17.20 1.67
C TYR A 159 -4.48 -18.41 1.55
N ASN A 160 -5.50 -18.33 0.69
CA ASN A 160 -6.50 -19.39 0.49
C ASN A 160 -6.07 -20.50 -0.46
N GLU A 161 -4.88 -20.46 -1.02
CA GLU A 161 -4.41 -21.43 -2.02
C GLU A 161 -4.36 -22.86 -1.46
N ASN A 162 -3.86 -23.03 -0.23
CA ASN A 162 -3.77 -24.33 0.44
C ASN A 162 -3.48 -24.18 1.94
N ALA A 163 -3.55 -25.27 2.69
CA ALA A 163 -3.32 -25.28 4.15
C ALA A 163 -1.89 -24.84 4.55
N LEU A 164 -0.87 -25.09 3.72
CA LEU A 164 0.49 -24.64 3.99
C LEU A 164 0.61 -23.13 3.82
N SER A 165 -0.02 -22.58 2.79
CA SER A 165 -0.11 -21.13 2.55
C SER A 165 -0.81 -20.44 3.71
N GLN A 166 -1.94 -20.98 4.19
CA GLN A 166 -2.63 -20.44 5.36
C GLN A 166 -1.72 -20.39 6.59
N ARG A 167 -1.07 -21.52 6.92
CA ARG A 167 -0.14 -21.57 8.06
C ARG A 167 1.03 -20.57 7.92
N SER A 168 1.59 -20.46 6.71
CA SER A 168 2.77 -19.61 6.46
C SER A 168 2.46 -18.11 6.45
N TYR A 169 1.25 -17.73 6.06
CA TYR A 169 0.87 -16.34 5.85
C TYR A 169 -0.13 -15.81 6.89
N GLN A 170 -0.53 -16.63 7.89
CA GLN A 170 -1.58 -16.29 8.86
C GLN A 170 -1.38 -14.90 9.49
N VAL A 171 -0.23 -14.65 10.09
CA VAL A 171 0.05 -13.38 10.80
C VAL A 171 -0.03 -12.18 9.85
N PHE A 172 0.52 -12.32 8.64
CA PHE A 172 0.43 -11.27 7.62
C PHE A 172 -1.02 -11.04 7.18
N PHE A 173 -1.76 -12.13 6.99
CA PHE A 173 -3.13 -12.09 6.51
C PHE A 173 -4.09 -11.48 7.53
N ASP A 174 -3.94 -11.77 8.81
CA ASP A 174 -4.75 -11.17 9.88
C ASP A 174 -4.59 -9.65 9.93
N GLU A 175 -3.36 -9.16 9.80
CA GLU A 175 -3.08 -7.73 9.72
C GLU A 175 -3.65 -7.11 8.42
N TYR A 176 -3.55 -7.84 7.31
CA TYR A 176 -4.11 -7.41 6.04
C TYR A 176 -5.64 -7.33 6.07
N GLN A 177 -6.33 -8.28 6.71
CA GLN A 177 -7.79 -8.22 6.91
C GLN A 177 -8.18 -7.03 7.79
N SER A 178 -7.39 -6.73 8.82
CA SER A 178 -7.58 -5.54 9.65
C SER A 178 -7.45 -4.24 8.84
N LEU A 179 -6.45 -4.17 7.96
CA LEU A 179 -6.30 -3.07 7.01
C LEU A 179 -7.51 -2.95 6.08
N LEU A 180 -7.94 -4.06 5.43
CA LEU A 180 -9.11 -4.05 4.53
C LEU A 180 -10.38 -3.60 5.25
N THR A 181 -10.59 -4.02 6.48
CA THR A 181 -11.71 -3.60 7.32
C THR A 181 -11.68 -2.09 7.55
N LYS A 182 -10.52 -1.54 7.90
CA LYS A 182 -10.33 -0.09 8.06
C LYS A 182 -10.62 0.70 6.78
N LEU A 183 -10.26 0.16 5.62
CA LEU A 183 -10.49 0.82 4.33
C LEU A 183 -11.98 0.83 3.94
N LYS A 184 -12.75 -0.18 4.36
CA LYS A 184 -14.18 -0.30 4.06
C LYS A 184 -15.07 0.56 4.97
N GLY A 185 -14.71 0.68 6.25
CA GLY A 185 -15.42 1.49 7.27
C GLY A 185 -15.17 2.97 7.10
#